data_23a28d264dcdb9f96d280d012c34182b
#
_entry.id   23a28d264dcdb9f96d280d012c34182b
#
_cell.length_a   1.000
_cell.length_b   1.000
_cell.length_c   1.000
_cell.angle_alpha   90.00
_cell.angle_beta   90.00
_cell.angle_gamma   90.00
#
_symmetry.space_group_name_H-M   'P 1'
#
loop_
_entity.id
_entity.type
_entity.pdbx_description
1 polymer ?
#
loop_
_entity_poly.entity_id
_entity_poly.type
_entity_poly.pdbx_seq_one_letter_code
_entity_poly.pdbx_strand_id
1 'polypeptide(L)'
;MEAVNISDQIDEPTEVVREIHPKNGLVYRFIKRTFDIILSLTFLILFGWFILLLMVIKFCEDGHNPIYTSIRVGKNGKLIKFHKIRTMKPNVDQLKQQLIDQGLNEADGPVFKIKNDPRITKVGKVYRKLSFDELPQIWDILVGRISIVGPRSPLPNDVHLKLCATYI
;
A
#
# COMPACT_ATOMS: atom_id res chain seq x y z
N MET A 1 -23.70 37.29 -17.15
CA MET A 1 -23.32 35.94 -16.65
C MET A 1 -22.35 35.37 -17.67
N GLU A 2 -21.06 35.66 -17.50
CA GLU A 2 -20.00 35.13 -18.35
C GLU A 2 -19.67 33.73 -17.89
N ALA A 3 -19.74 32.78 -18.80
CA ALA A 3 -19.31 31.41 -18.54
C ALA A 3 -17.79 31.41 -18.41
N VAL A 4 -17.30 31.17 -17.21
CA VAL A 4 -15.88 30.98 -16.94
C VAL A 4 -15.42 29.71 -17.63
N ASN A 5 -14.59 29.89 -18.65
CA ASN A 5 -14.00 28.81 -19.43
C ASN A 5 -12.93 28.12 -18.57
N ILE A 6 -13.23 26.89 -18.11
CA ILE A 6 -12.38 26.09 -17.22
C ILE A 6 -11.09 25.61 -17.92
N SER A 7 -10.97 25.83 -19.24
CA SER A 7 -9.80 25.39 -20.02
C SER A 7 -8.53 26.22 -19.79
N ASP A 8 -8.62 27.42 -19.20
CA ASP A 8 -7.51 28.38 -19.15
C ASP A 8 -6.74 28.40 -17.81
N GLN A 9 -7.05 27.47 -16.90
CA GLN A 9 -6.36 27.30 -15.61
C GLN A 9 -5.62 25.97 -15.45
N ILE A 10 -5.30 25.31 -16.55
CA ILE A 10 -4.36 24.20 -16.48
C ILE A 10 -2.97 24.77 -16.77
N ASP A 11 -2.35 25.33 -15.73
CA ASP A 11 -0.92 25.59 -15.75
C ASP A 11 -0.22 24.28 -16.11
N GLU A 12 0.44 24.25 -17.27
CA GLU A 12 1.26 23.12 -17.69
C GLU A 12 2.32 22.86 -16.61
N PRO A 13 2.38 21.68 -16.00
CA PRO A 13 3.51 21.33 -15.16
C PRO A 13 4.73 21.14 -16.05
N THR A 14 5.56 22.14 -16.11
CA THR A 14 6.85 22.17 -16.81
C THR A 14 7.92 21.32 -16.09
N GLU A 15 7.55 20.26 -15.42
CA GLU A 15 8.50 19.26 -14.99
C GLU A 15 8.62 18.18 -16.07
N VAL A 16 9.70 18.27 -16.83
CA VAL A 16 10.19 17.20 -17.69
C VAL A 16 10.42 15.99 -16.80
N VAL A 17 9.41 15.12 -16.71
CA VAL A 17 9.55 13.80 -16.10
C VAL A 17 10.60 13.07 -16.93
N ARG A 18 11.84 13.01 -16.44
CA ARG A 18 12.89 12.19 -17.04
C ARG A 18 12.39 10.75 -17.03
N GLU A 19 12.03 10.24 -18.22
CA GLU A 19 11.76 8.81 -18.38
C GLU A 19 13.05 8.06 -18.05
N ILE A 20 13.11 7.56 -16.84
CA ILE A 20 14.19 6.67 -16.41
C ILE A 20 13.87 5.32 -17.03
N HIS A 21 14.40 5.07 -18.22
CA HIS A 21 14.38 3.73 -18.80
C HIS A 21 15.43 2.88 -18.06
N PRO A 22 15.04 2.01 -17.14
CA PRO A 22 16.01 1.12 -16.50
C PRO A 22 16.54 0.18 -17.59
N LYS A 23 17.83 0.26 -17.88
CA LYS A 23 18.55 -0.67 -18.77
C LYS A 23 18.67 -2.05 -18.11
N ASN A 24 17.56 -2.63 -17.68
CA ASN A 24 17.55 -3.91 -16.99
C ASN A 24 17.52 -5.04 -18.03
N GLY A 25 18.69 -5.57 -18.36
CA GLY A 25 18.81 -6.75 -19.20
C GLY A 25 18.06 -7.95 -18.64
N LEU A 26 17.75 -8.94 -19.49
CA LEU A 26 17.06 -10.17 -19.09
C LEU A 26 17.78 -10.88 -17.94
N VAL A 27 19.11 -10.91 -17.96
CA VAL A 27 19.95 -11.50 -16.91
C VAL A 27 19.71 -10.84 -15.54
N TYR A 28 19.70 -9.50 -15.48
CA TYR A 28 19.41 -8.78 -14.23
C TYR A 28 18.01 -9.12 -13.68
N ARG A 29 17.01 -9.15 -14.55
CA ARG A 29 15.63 -9.49 -14.14
C ARG A 29 15.53 -10.92 -13.63
N PHE A 30 16.24 -11.85 -14.26
CA PHE A 30 16.28 -13.24 -13.82
C PHE A 30 16.96 -13.38 -12.45
N ILE A 31 18.16 -12.81 -12.29
CA ILE A 31 18.90 -12.82 -11.02
C ILE A 31 18.05 -12.21 -9.91
N LYS A 32 17.51 -11.01 -10.14
CA LYS A 32 16.64 -10.32 -9.17
C LYS A 32 15.45 -11.20 -8.74
N ARG A 33 14.77 -11.83 -9.71
CA ARG A 33 13.62 -12.70 -9.42
C ARG A 33 14.01 -13.93 -8.62
N THR A 34 15.15 -14.54 -8.94
CA THR A 34 15.69 -15.68 -8.19
C THR A 34 15.96 -15.29 -6.73
N PHE A 35 16.57 -14.13 -6.48
CA PHE A 35 16.78 -13.62 -5.14
C PHE A 35 15.44 -13.37 -4.39
N ASP A 36 14.48 -12.74 -5.05
CA ASP A 36 13.15 -12.51 -4.44
C ASP A 36 12.50 -13.83 -4.00
N ILE A 37 12.56 -14.86 -4.84
CA ILE A 37 12.00 -16.18 -4.53
C ILE A 37 12.75 -16.86 -3.38
N ILE A 38 14.07 -16.92 -3.44
CA ILE A 38 14.88 -17.58 -2.41
C ILE A 38 14.66 -16.91 -1.05
N LEU A 39 14.78 -15.58 -0.98
CA LEU A 39 14.63 -14.85 0.28
C LEU A 39 13.21 -14.95 0.84
N SER A 40 12.19 -14.80 -0.01
CA SER A 40 10.79 -14.88 0.47
C SER A 40 10.43 -16.30 0.90
N LEU A 41 10.89 -17.34 0.19
CA LEU A 41 10.64 -18.72 0.56
C LEU A 41 11.35 -19.08 1.88
N THR A 42 12.62 -18.71 2.02
CA THR A 42 13.39 -18.91 3.28
C THR A 42 12.68 -18.21 4.44
N PHE A 43 12.25 -16.95 4.25
CA PHE A 43 11.52 -16.22 5.28
C PHE A 43 10.20 -16.90 5.67
N LEU A 44 9.43 -17.39 4.71
CA LEU A 44 8.16 -18.07 4.97
C LEU A 44 8.37 -19.41 5.68
N ILE A 45 9.43 -20.16 5.37
CA ILE A 45 9.76 -21.41 6.07
C ILE A 45 10.13 -21.12 7.53
N LEU A 46 10.95 -20.11 7.78
CA LEU A 46 11.42 -19.77 9.14
C LEU A 46 10.34 -19.07 9.98
N PHE A 47 9.59 -18.14 9.39
CA PHE A 47 8.68 -17.24 10.11
C PHE A 47 7.21 -17.36 9.71
N GLY A 48 6.85 -18.28 8.81
CA GLY A 48 5.46 -18.45 8.37
C GLY A 48 4.52 -18.81 9.53
N TRP A 49 4.98 -19.64 10.48
CA TRP A 49 4.24 -19.96 11.70
C TRP A 49 3.96 -18.71 12.55
N PHE A 50 4.91 -17.77 12.62
CA PHE A 50 4.75 -16.52 13.33
C PHE A 50 3.71 -15.60 12.67
N ILE A 51 3.71 -15.52 11.33
CA ILE A 51 2.68 -14.78 10.59
C ILE A 51 1.30 -15.37 10.87
N LEU A 52 1.16 -16.69 10.87
CA LEU A 52 -0.09 -17.37 11.22
C LEU A 52 -0.52 -17.04 12.64
N LEU A 53 0.39 -17.08 13.62
CA LEU A 53 0.11 -16.70 15.00
C LEU A 53 -0.42 -15.27 15.10
N LEU A 54 0.21 -14.30 14.41
CA LEU A 54 -0.27 -12.92 14.37
C LEU A 54 -1.67 -12.80 13.77
N MET A 55 -1.97 -13.58 12.72
CA MET A 55 -3.31 -13.60 12.11
C MET A 55 -4.35 -14.19 13.06
N VAL A 56 -4.00 -15.26 13.82
CA VAL A 56 -4.89 -15.84 14.83
C VAL A 56 -5.15 -14.84 15.96
N ILE A 57 -4.13 -14.18 16.49
CA ILE A 57 -4.29 -13.14 17.53
C ILE A 57 -5.24 -12.03 17.02
N LYS A 58 -5.08 -11.59 15.77
CA LYS A 58 -5.96 -10.58 15.18
C LYS A 58 -7.39 -11.07 15.00
N PHE A 59 -7.57 -12.32 14.60
CA PHE A 59 -8.89 -12.96 14.49
C PHE A 59 -9.57 -13.05 15.86
N CYS A 60 -8.84 -13.44 16.91
CA CYS A 60 -9.37 -13.53 18.27
C CYS A 60 -9.77 -12.16 18.85
N GLU A 61 -9.17 -11.05 18.38
CA GLU A 61 -9.50 -9.71 18.85
C GLU A 61 -10.89 -9.24 18.38
N ASP A 62 -11.29 -9.53 17.14
CA ASP A 62 -12.51 -8.97 16.54
C ASP A 62 -13.36 -9.96 15.72
N GLY A 63 -12.97 -11.24 15.66
CA GLY A 63 -13.74 -12.29 14.99
C GLY A 63 -13.88 -12.18 13.48
N HIS A 64 -13.14 -11.27 12.85
CA HIS A 64 -13.26 -11.00 11.41
C HIS A 64 -11.98 -11.42 10.66
N ASN A 65 -12.06 -11.49 9.32
CA ASN A 65 -10.92 -11.83 8.48
C ASN A 65 -9.68 -10.98 8.83
N PRO A 66 -8.56 -11.58 9.26
CA PRO A 66 -7.36 -10.86 9.65
C PRO A 66 -6.60 -10.25 8.46
N ILE A 67 -6.88 -10.70 7.22
CA ILE A 67 -6.20 -10.20 6.02
C ILE A 67 -6.99 -9.04 5.42
N TYR A 68 -6.29 -7.96 5.17
CA TYR A 68 -6.77 -6.82 4.40
C TYR A 68 -6.05 -6.78 3.05
N THR A 69 -6.80 -6.63 1.97
CA THR A 69 -6.25 -6.51 0.62
C THR A 69 -6.42 -5.08 0.14
N SER A 70 -5.30 -4.41 -0.14
CA SER A 70 -5.24 -3.08 -0.75
C SER A 70 -4.92 -3.20 -2.23
N ILE A 71 -5.57 -2.40 -3.06
CA ILE A 71 -5.23 -2.28 -4.47
C ILE A 71 -4.17 -1.18 -4.60
N ARG A 72 -3.10 -1.48 -5.32
CA ARG A 72 -1.97 -0.58 -5.57
C ARG A 72 -1.63 -0.55 -7.05
N VAL A 73 -0.98 0.52 -7.48
CA VAL A 73 -0.48 0.61 -8.85
C VAL A 73 0.90 -0.04 -8.90
N GLY A 74 1.01 -1.07 -9.72
CA GLY A 74 2.25 -1.79 -9.99
C GLY A 74 2.88 -1.40 -11.32
N LYS A 75 3.74 -2.28 -11.82
CA LYS A 75 4.46 -2.10 -13.08
C LYS A 75 3.52 -1.82 -14.25
N ASN A 76 3.88 -0.85 -15.08
CA ASN A 76 3.14 -0.43 -16.28
C ASN A 76 1.67 -0.03 -15.96
N GLY A 77 1.41 0.57 -14.79
CA GLY A 77 0.08 1.00 -14.40
C GLY A 77 -0.90 -0.15 -14.05
N LYS A 78 -0.46 -1.40 -14.03
CA LYS A 78 -1.32 -2.54 -13.70
C LYS A 78 -1.68 -2.53 -12.22
N LEU A 79 -2.95 -2.74 -11.91
CA LEU A 79 -3.41 -2.86 -10.53
C LEU A 79 -2.96 -4.20 -9.94
N ILE A 80 -2.32 -4.13 -8.78
CA ILE A 80 -1.85 -5.28 -8.02
C ILE A 80 -2.56 -5.38 -6.67
N LYS A 81 -2.80 -6.60 -6.21
CA LYS A 81 -3.32 -6.88 -4.87
C LYS A 81 -2.15 -6.92 -3.89
N PHE A 82 -2.27 -6.16 -2.83
CA PHE A 82 -1.27 -5.98 -1.80
C PHE A 82 -1.84 -6.40 -0.46
N HIS A 83 -1.28 -7.43 0.17
CA HIS A 83 -1.83 -8.01 1.38
C HIS A 83 -1.19 -7.43 2.64
N LYS A 84 -2.03 -7.21 3.66
CA LYS A 84 -1.62 -6.76 4.99
C LYS A 84 -2.45 -7.46 6.06
N ILE A 85 -1.96 -7.53 7.30
CA ILE A 85 -2.82 -7.83 8.43
C ILE A 85 -3.69 -6.61 8.71
N ARG A 86 -4.98 -6.82 8.89
CA ARG A 86 -5.93 -5.76 9.20
C ARG A 86 -5.65 -5.19 10.59
N THR A 87 -5.39 -3.88 10.67
CA THR A 87 -5.09 -3.17 11.91
C THR A 87 -6.23 -2.26 12.36
N MET A 88 -7.27 -2.12 11.55
CA MET A 88 -8.44 -1.30 11.81
C MET A 88 -9.69 -2.15 12.07
N LYS A 89 -10.69 -1.55 12.70
CA LYS A 89 -12.02 -2.14 12.93
C LYS A 89 -12.75 -2.38 11.62
N PRO A 90 -13.70 -3.33 11.55
CA PRO A 90 -14.40 -3.64 10.29
C PRO A 90 -15.23 -2.47 9.73
N ASN A 91 -15.77 -1.59 10.57
CA ASN A 91 -16.64 -0.46 10.16
C ASN A 91 -15.85 0.85 9.94
N VAL A 92 -14.69 0.75 9.27
CA VAL A 92 -13.76 1.89 9.08
C VAL A 92 -14.39 3.07 8.36
N ASP A 93 -15.21 2.80 7.33
CA ASP A 93 -15.76 3.87 6.48
C ASP A 93 -16.82 4.70 7.22
N GLN A 94 -17.69 4.06 8.00
CA GLN A 94 -18.68 4.75 8.85
C GLN A 94 -17.99 5.59 9.93
N LEU A 95 -17.00 5.01 10.61
CA LEU A 95 -16.21 5.71 11.60
C LEU A 95 -15.40 6.88 11.00
N LYS A 96 -14.89 6.72 9.77
CA LYS A 96 -14.20 7.79 9.06
C LYS A 96 -15.13 8.98 8.81
N GLN A 97 -16.34 8.72 8.33
CA GLN A 97 -17.30 9.80 8.07
C GLN A 97 -17.68 10.55 9.34
N GLN A 98 -17.96 9.83 10.42
CA GLN A 98 -18.24 10.44 11.73
C GLN A 98 -17.10 11.33 12.24
N LEU A 99 -15.85 10.91 12.04
CA LEU A 99 -14.67 11.68 12.45
C LEU A 99 -14.45 12.93 11.57
N ILE A 100 -14.78 12.84 10.28
CA ILE A 100 -14.76 14.00 9.36
C ILE A 100 -15.84 15.01 9.79
N ASP A 101 -17.05 14.54 10.06
CA ASP A 101 -18.18 15.38 10.49
C ASP A 101 -17.90 16.08 11.83
N GLN A 102 -17.06 15.48 12.69
CA GLN A 102 -16.58 16.05 13.94
C GLN A 102 -15.37 17.00 13.78
N GLY A 103 -14.88 17.21 12.57
CA GLY A 103 -13.74 18.10 12.29
C GLY A 103 -12.39 17.60 12.83
N LEU A 104 -12.25 16.30 13.09
CA LEU A 104 -11.04 15.69 13.68
C LEU A 104 -9.95 15.33 12.66
N ASN A 105 -10.01 15.84 11.43
CA ASN A 105 -8.94 15.63 10.46
C ASN A 105 -7.76 16.57 10.72
N GLU A 106 -6.60 16.01 11.08
CA GLU A 106 -5.36 16.76 11.35
C GLU A 106 -4.49 16.97 10.09
N ALA A 107 -4.92 16.49 8.93
CA ALA A 107 -4.15 16.63 7.70
C ALA A 107 -4.74 17.72 6.80
N ASP A 108 -3.87 18.56 6.26
CA ASP A 108 -4.21 19.45 5.16
C ASP A 108 -4.27 18.64 3.86
N GLY A 109 -5.46 18.56 3.23
CA GLY A 109 -5.66 17.90 1.94
C GLY A 109 -6.51 16.61 1.97
N PRO A 110 -6.50 15.80 0.89
CA PRO A 110 -7.39 14.65 0.72
C PRO A 110 -7.03 13.45 1.61
N VAL A 111 -5.89 13.51 2.32
CA VAL A 111 -5.43 12.43 3.19
C VAL A 111 -6.02 12.60 4.58
N PHE A 112 -6.79 11.59 5.03
CA PHE A 112 -7.33 11.58 6.39
C PHE A 112 -6.28 11.05 7.38
N LYS A 113 -5.87 11.88 8.34
CA LYS A 113 -4.86 11.54 9.35
C LYS A 113 -5.26 12.07 10.72
N ILE A 114 -5.23 11.19 11.73
CA ILE A 114 -5.43 11.54 13.14
C ILE A 114 -4.32 10.88 13.95
N LYS A 115 -3.70 11.61 14.87
CA LYS A 115 -2.60 11.15 15.72
C LYS A 115 -2.98 9.92 16.58
N ASN A 116 -4.20 9.91 17.12
CA ASN A 116 -4.76 8.78 17.88
C ASN A 116 -6.03 8.27 17.19
N ASP A 117 -5.88 7.64 16.04
CA ASP A 117 -7.01 7.16 15.25
C ASP A 117 -7.81 6.08 16.00
N PRO A 118 -9.09 6.36 16.41
CA PRO A 118 -9.91 5.41 17.17
C PRO A 118 -10.37 4.19 16.34
N ARG A 119 -10.14 4.22 15.04
CA ARG A 119 -10.42 3.10 14.14
C ARG A 119 -9.38 1.99 14.25
N ILE A 120 -8.19 2.31 14.79
CA ILE A 120 -7.12 1.33 14.97
C ILE A 120 -7.39 0.51 16.23
N THR A 121 -7.35 -0.81 16.11
CA THR A 121 -7.54 -1.72 17.24
C THR A 121 -6.32 -1.73 18.17
N LYS A 122 -6.44 -2.28 19.38
CA LYS A 122 -5.33 -2.35 20.33
C LYS A 122 -4.16 -3.16 19.77
N VAL A 123 -4.44 -4.36 19.25
CA VAL A 123 -3.46 -5.22 18.56
C VAL A 123 -2.93 -4.50 17.31
N GLY A 124 -3.80 -3.82 16.55
CA GLY A 124 -3.43 -3.08 15.36
C GLY A 124 -2.41 -1.96 15.63
N LYS A 125 -2.48 -1.29 16.79
CA LYS A 125 -1.47 -0.27 17.18
C LYS A 125 -0.09 -0.91 17.35
N VAL A 126 -0.01 -2.07 17.98
CA VAL A 126 1.25 -2.80 18.17
C VAL A 126 1.80 -3.27 16.82
N TYR A 127 0.93 -3.83 15.96
CA TYR A 127 1.34 -4.32 14.64
C TYR A 127 1.90 -3.20 13.76
N ARG A 128 1.27 -2.03 13.75
CA ARG A 128 1.77 -0.86 13.01
C ARG A 128 3.11 -0.35 13.56
N LYS A 129 3.26 -0.32 14.90
CA LYS A 129 4.50 0.12 15.53
C LYS A 129 5.68 -0.79 15.18
N LEU A 130 5.44 -2.09 15.06
CA LEU A 130 6.45 -3.11 14.75
C LEU A 130 6.49 -3.51 13.27
N SER A 131 5.64 -2.90 12.44
CA SER A 131 5.48 -3.23 11.01
C SER A 131 5.08 -4.69 10.74
N PHE A 132 4.48 -5.37 11.72
CA PHE A 132 4.02 -6.75 11.58
C PHE A 132 2.84 -6.89 10.62
N ASP A 133 2.08 -5.82 10.43
CA ASP A 133 0.99 -5.76 9.46
C ASP A 133 1.47 -5.94 8.01
N GLU A 134 2.73 -5.70 7.73
CA GLU A 134 3.29 -5.82 6.39
C GLU A 134 3.89 -7.21 6.09
N LEU A 135 4.02 -8.10 7.08
CA LEU A 135 4.60 -9.43 6.87
C LEU A 135 3.91 -10.30 5.80
N PRO A 136 2.57 -10.26 5.60
CA PRO A 136 1.94 -11.01 4.51
C PRO A 136 2.40 -10.61 3.10
N GLN A 137 3.04 -9.45 2.93
CA GLN A 137 3.61 -9.02 1.65
C GLN A 137 4.74 -9.92 1.16
N ILE A 138 5.37 -10.69 2.05
CA ILE A 138 6.35 -11.71 1.67
C ILE A 138 5.74 -12.75 0.71
N TRP A 139 4.46 -13.08 0.89
CA TRP A 139 3.71 -13.89 -0.08
C TRP A 139 3.55 -13.18 -1.42
N ASP A 140 3.30 -11.87 -1.43
CA ASP A 140 3.17 -11.10 -2.66
C ASP A 140 4.50 -11.02 -3.42
N ILE A 141 5.63 -11.01 -2.70
CA ILE A 141 6.98 -11.11 -3.29
C ILE A 141 7.18 -12.50 -3.91
N LEU A 142 6.84 -13.56 -3.18
CA LEU A 142 6.99 -14.94 -3.66
C LEU A 142 6.18 -15.17 -4.95
N VAL A 143 4.96 -14.65 -5.03
CA VAL A 143 4.11 -14.76 -6.23
C VAL A 143 4.56 -13.81 -7.35
N GLY A 144 5.36 -12.77 -7.05
CA GLY A 144 5.91 -11.82 -8.01
C GLY A 144 5.03 -10.61 -8.31
N ARG A 145 4.13 -10.27 -7.40
CA ARG A 145 3.34 -9.04 -7.48
C ARG A 145 4.18 -7.81 -7.15
N ILE A 146 5.11 -7.98 -6.22
CA ILE A 146 6.08 -6.97 -5.78
C ILE A 146 7.48 -7.60 -5.69
N SER A 147 8.49 -6.77 -5.47
CA SER A 147 9.88 -7.21 -5.30
C SER A 147 10.44 -6.59 -4.01
N ILE A 148 11.42 -7.26 -3.39
CA ILE A 148 12.10 -6.77 -2.19
C ILE A 148 12.79 -5.43 -2.47
N VAL A 149 13.42 -5.32 -3.64
CA VAL A 149 14.11 -4.11 -4.07
C VAL A 149 13.30 -3.43 -5.16
N GLY A 150 12.82 -2.24 -4.88
CA GLY A 150 12.04 -1.46 -5.86
C GLY A 150 11.34 -0.26 -5.21
N PRO A 151 10.79 0.64 -6.00
CA PRO A 151 10.02 1.76 -5.49
C PRO A 151 8.72 1.29 -4.84
N ARG A 152 8.23 2.08 -3.88
CA ARG A 152 6.97 1.77 -3.20
C ARG A 152 5.80 1.97 -4.16
N SER A 153 4.93 0.97 -4.28
CA SER A 153 3.71 1.05 -5.08
C SER A 153 2.73 2.07 -4.49
N PRO A 154 2.37 3.15 -5.22
CA PRO A 154 1.45 4.17 -4.75
C PRO A 154 0.01 3.67 -4.71
N LEU A 155 -0.86 4.39 -3.98
CA LEU A 155 -2.31 4.19 -4.07
C LEU A 155 -2.82 4.72 -5.42
N PRO A 156 -3.91 4.15 -5.98
CA PRO A 156 -4.48 4.63 -7.25
C PRO A 156 -4.85 6.13 -7.21
N ASN A 157 -5.31 6.62 -6.06
CA ASN A 157 -5.69 8.03 -5.88
C ASN A 157 -4.50 8.98 -5.72
N ASP A 158 -3.31 8.44 -5.37
CA ASP A 158 -2.09 9.24 -5.21
C ASP A 158 -1.33 9.37 -6.54
N VAL A 159 -1.81 8.68 -7.56
CA VAL A 159 -1.17 8.66 -8.87
C VAL A 159 -1.90 9.61 -9.80
N HIS A 160 -1.37 10.79 -10.00
CA HIS A 160 -1.70 11.56 -11.20
C HIS A 160 -1.26 10.73 -12.40
N LEU A 161 -2.18 10.42 -13.29
CA LEU A 161 -2.06 9.46 -14.40
C LEU A 161 -0.79 9.55 -15.28
N LYS A 162 -0.02 10.64 -15.19
CA LYS A 162 1.25 10.83 -15.90
C LYS A 162 2.47 10.16 -15.25
N LEU A 163 2.39 9.76 -13.97
CA LEU A 163 3.53 9.16 -13.24
C LEU A 163 3.57 7.63 -13.30
N CYS A 164 2.53 6.97 -13.78
CA CYS A 164 2.44 5.49 -13.78
C CYS A 164 3.36 4.79 -14.79
N ALA A 165 3.95 5.51 -15.75
CA ALA A 165 4.80 4.90 -16.76
C ALA A 165 6.25 4.64 -16.30
N THR A 166 6.67 5.20 -15.15
CA THR A 166 8.10 5.31 -14.81
C THR A 166 8.56 4.33 -13.72
N TYR A 167 7.66 3.58 -13.08
CA TYR A 167 8.08 2.71 -11.99
C TYR A 167 8.24 1.25 -12.44
N ILE A 168 9.51 0.88 -12.63
CA ILE A 168 10.22 -0.41 -12.82
C ILE A 168 10.60 -0.72 -14.23
#